data_d238b189604b1db8d383a3bfbb148b3c
#
_entry.id   d238b189604b1db8d383a3bfbb148b3c
#
_cell.length_a   1.000
_cell.length_b   1.000
_cell.length_c   1.000
_cell.angle_alpha   90.00
_cell.angle_beta   90.00
_cell.angle_gamma   90.00
#
_symmetry.space_group_name_H-M   'P 1'
#
loop_
_entity.id
_entity.type
_entity.pdbx_description
1 polymer ?
#
loop_
_entity_poly.entity_id
_entity_poly.type
_entity_poly.pdbx_seq_one_letter_code
_entity_poly.pdbx_strand_id
1 'polypeptide(L)'
;MQCADSRCGATVARATTHPNDRRQADPMKPFHCNRCEQRVYFENVRCESCDTLLGYVPELDEISAFDDAGDGTWRSLHPAAEGKLYRPCHNYAVENVCNWMLPADDPAPLCRACRLTRTIPNLSNQDNRFYWYRLETAKRRLLYTLAELGLSIEAPDADPEHGLEFEFLEDSGNGERVMTGHANGKITLNIAEADDAHRERMRTAMGEPYRTLLGHFRHESGHYYFERLITGTRWQEPFRQVFGDDCADYAQALDAYYRNGAPADWPQRYISAYATMHPWEDWAETWAHYLLIVDVLDTATSYGVALLPPGPNDPALLDQTPVEEASFDNLMKRWFPLTYALNSLNRSLGMADGYPFTLAPAVVDKLRFVHRVISAAAREAAGKQTSRATDGIGAVTTVDTTGGADAKGKAPPATDGHAGS
;
A
#
# COMPACT_ATOMS: atom_id res chain seq x y z
N MET A 1 -51.50 -41.00 12.64
CA MET A 1 -51.72 -40.57 11.26
C MET A 1 -50.63 -39.57 10.98
N GLN A 2 -49.50 -39.98 10.53
CA GLN A 2 -48.97 -40.18 9.17
C GLN A 2 -48.93 -38.90 8.36
N CYS A 3 -47.68 -38.60 8.00
CA CYS A 3 -47.17 -38.04 6.75
C CYS A 3 -46.82 -36.53 6.82
N ALA A 4 -45.78 -36.02 6.20
CA ALA A 4 -44.72 -36.63 5.38
C ALA A 4 -43.54 -35.66 5.28
N ASP A 5 -42.37 -36.23 5.12
CA ASP A 5 -41.11 -35.58 4.65
C ASP A 5 -41.30 -34.89 3.31
N SER A 6 -40.71 -33.69 3.17
CA SER A 6 -40.24 -33.22 1.87
C SER A 6 -38.93 -32.45 2.02
N ARG A 7 -37.81 -33.14 1.77
CA ARG A 7 -36.48 -32.60 1.57
C ARG A 7 -36.47 -31.82 0.25
N CYS A 8 -36.19 -30.54 0.33
CA CYS A 8 -35.84 -29.73 -0.85
C CYS A 8 -34.31 -29.64 -0.90
N GLY A 9 -33.69 -30.48 -1.73
CA GLY A 9 -32.28 -30.44 -2.04
C GLY A 9 -32.01 -29.31 -3.02
N ALA A 10 -31.37 -28.26 -2.56
CA ALA A 10 -30.78 -27.23 -3.44
C ALA A 10 -29.42 -27.73 -3.90
N THR A 11 -29.34 -28.15 -5.15
CA THR A 11 -28.08 -28.48 -5.83
C THR A 11 -27.34 -27.17 -6.13
N VAL A 12 -26.27 -26.91 -5.39
CA VAL A 12 -25.34 -25.80 -5.72
C VAL A 12 -24.57 -26.24 -6.96
N ALA A 13 -24.85 -25.59 -8.09
CA ALA A 13 -24.08 -25.74 -9.31
C ALA A 13 -22.66 -25.22 -9.08
N ARG A 14 -21.66 -26.11 -9.17
CA ARG A 14 -20.24 -25.72 -9.26
C ARG A 14 -20.03 -24.95 -10.56
N ALA A 15 -19.75 -23.67 -10.44
CA ALA A 15 -19.24 -22.88 -11.55
C ALA A 15 -17.84 -23.38 -11.93
N THR A 16 -17.71 -23.84 -13.16
CA THR A 16 -16.41 -24.18 -13.78
C THR A 16 -15.71 -22.88 -14.15
N THR A 17 -14.67 -22.52 -13.42
CA THR A 17 -13.81 -21.36 -13.73
C THR A 17 -12.99 -21.65 -15.00
N HIS A 18 -13.10 -20.76 -15.99
CA HIS A 18 -12.26 -20.76 -17.19
C HIS A 18 -10.86 -20.19 -16.86
N PRO A 19 -9.77 -20.71 -17.48
CA PRO A 19 -8.38 -20.33 -17.17
C PRO A 19 -7.94 -18.98 -17.78
N ASN A 20 -8.84 -18.00 -17.95
CA ASN A 20 -8.53 -16.69 -18.50
C ASN A 20 -9.16 -15.54 -17.70
N ASP A 21 -9.44 -15.79 -16.42
CA ASP A 21 -9.90 -14.72 -15.53
C ASP A 21 -8.69 -13.89 -15.10
N ARG A 22 -8.67 -12.64 -15.57
CA ARG A 22 -7.77 -11.61 -15.07
C ARG A 22 -7.95 -11.58 -13.56
N ARG A 23 -6.87 -11.72 -12.80
CA ARG A 23 -6.89 -11.63 -11.35
C ARG A 23 -7.65 -10.37 -10.97
N GLN A 24 -8.83 -10.53 -10.43
CA GLN A 24 -9.47 -9.51 -9.64
C GLN A 24 -8.51 -9.26 -8.47
N ALA A 25 -8.02 -8.05 -8.34
CA ALA A 25 -7.29 -7.64 -7.16
C ALA A 25 -8.26 -7.77 -5.98
N ASP A 26 -7.94 -8.65 -5.04
CA ASP A 26 -8.71 -8.79 -3.82
C ASP A 26 -8.23 -7.71 -2.84
N PRO A 27 -9.13 -6.97 -2.24
CA PRO A 27 -8.87 -5.83 -1.35
C PRO A 27 -8.10 -6.21 -0.08
N MET A 28 -7.87 -5.30 0.88
CA MET A 28 -7.27 -5.62 2.20
C MET A 28 -8.12 -6.68 2.90
N LYS A 29 -8.02 -7.86 2.31
CA LYS A 29 -8.89 -9.01 2.40
C LYS A 29 -8.66 -9.77 3.70
N PRO A 30 -9.65 -10.50 4.18
CA PRO A 30 -9.44 -11.46 5.23
C PRO A 30 -8.52 -12.57 4.71
N PHE A 31 -7.27 -12.52 5.10
CA PHE A 31 -6.33 -13.59 4.81
C PHE A 31 -6.68 -14.87 5.59
N HIS A 32 -6.34 -16.02 5.04
CA HIS A 32 -6.58 -17.31 5.67
C HIS A 32 -5.30 -18.15 5.70
N CYS A 33 -5.11 -18.87 6.78
CA CYS A 33 -4.05 -19.87 6.86
C CYS A 33 -4.35 -21.03 5.89
N ASN A 34 -3.50 -21.24 4.88
CA ASN A 34 -3.71 -22.29 3.87
C ASN A 34 -3.65 -23.74 4.44
N ARG A 35 -3.35 -23.90 5.74
CA ARG A 35 -3.34 -25.21 6.42
C ARG A 35 -4.64 -25.52 7.15
N CYS A 36 -5.23 -24.53 7.83
CA CYS A 36 -6.38 -24.77 8.71
C CYS A 36 -7.55 -23.81 8.53
N GLU A 37 -7.51 -22.97 7.50
CA GLU A 37 -8.54 -22.00 7.12
C GLU A 37 -8.86 -20.94 8.20
N GLN A 38 -8.05 -20.87 9.29
CA GLN A 38 -8.16 -19.81 10.30
C GLN A 38 -7.91 -18.47 9.66
N ARG A 39 -8.76 -17.48 9.93
CA ARG A 39 -8.53 -16.07 9.57
C ARG A 39 -7.27 -15.55 10.24
N VAL A 40 -6.46 -14.84 9.48
CA VAL A 40 -5.21 -14.22 9.94
C VAL A 40 -5.14 -12.77 9.46
N TYR A 41 -4.39 -11.96 10.18
CA TYR A 41 -4.17 -10.56 9.82
C TYR A 41 -2.91 -10.39 8.97
N PHE A 42 -2.85 -9.29 8.25
CA PHE A 42 -1.72 -8.95 7.36
C PHE A 42 -0.34 -9.03 8.05
N GLU A 43 -0.27 -8.74 9.34
CA GLU A 43 0.97 -8.75 10.12
C GLU A 43 1.31 -10.10 10.76
N ASN A 44 0.42 -11.09 10.66
CA ASN A 44 0.69 -12.37 11.31
C ASN A 44 1.92 -13.06 10.71
N VAL A 45 2.75 -13.59 11.59
CA VAL A 45 3.95 -14.39 11.28
C VAL A 45 3.74 -15.87 11.64
N ARG A 46 2.68 -16.17 12.41
CA ARG A 46 2.23 -17.52 12.77
C ARG A 46 0.72 -17.56 12.84
N CYS A 47 0.17 -18.69 12.47
CA CYS A 47 -1.26 -18.97 12.66
C CYS A 47 -1.52 -19.31 14.13
N GLU A 48 -2.39 -18.55 14.79
CA GLU A 48 -2.72 -18.75 16.21
C GLU A 48 -3.46 -20.08 16.48
N SER A 49 -4.09 -20.68 15.44
CA SER A 49 -4.83 -21.94 15.57
C SER A 49 -3.95 -23.18 15.39
N CYS A 50 -3.03 -23.19 14.40
CA CYS A 50 -2.24 -24.38 14.07
C CYS A 50 -0.73 -24.17 14.14
N ASP A 51 -0.27 -23.03 14.61
CA ASP A 51 1.15 -22.62 14.77
C ASP A 51 2.00 -22.67 13.49
N THR A 52 1.37 -22.81 12.29
CA THR A 52 2.07 -22.80 11.01
C THR A 52 2.70 -21.43 10.77
N LEU A 53 3.91 -21.42 10.22
CA LEU A 53 4.61 -20.21 9.78
C LEU A 53 3.81 -19.50 8.69
N LEU A 54 3.73 -18.18 8.78
CA LEU A 54 3.03 -17.32 7.83
C LEU A 54 3.99 -16.27 7.27
N GLY A 55 3.71 -15.80 6.06
CA GLY A 55 4.40 -14.68 5.46
C GLY A 55 3.65 -14.13 4.27
N TYR A 56 3.76 -12.83 4.06
CA TYR A 56 3.17 -12.16 2.89
C TYR A 56 4.03 -12.39 1.65
N VAL A 57 3.39 -12.87 0.59
CA VAL A 57 4.00 -13.16 -0.72
C VAL A 57 3.55 -12.09 -1.72
N PRO A 58 4.41 -11.09 -2.01
CA PRO A 58 4.02 -9.94 -2.85
C PRO A 58 3.56 -10.30 -4.26
N GLU A 59 4.07 -11.39 -4.84
CA GLU A 59 3.69 -11.82 -6.20
C GLU A 59 2.29 -12.42 -6.27
N LEU A 60 1.78 -12.90 -5.13
CA LEU A 60 0.45 -13.46 -5.00
C LEU A 60 -0.53 -12.45 -4.38
N ASP A 61 0.01 -11.39 -3.81
CA ASP A 61 -0.73 -10.46 -2.97
C ASP A 61 -1.48 -11.18 -1.82
N GLU A 62 -0.82 -12.19 -1.19
CA GLU A 62 -1.42 -13.09 -0.21
C GLU A 62 -0.52 -13.34 0.99
N ILE A 63 -1.14 -13.63 2.15
CA ILE A 63 -0.48 -14.33 3.25
C ILE A 63 -0.49 -15.81 2.92
N SER A 64 0.70 -16.40 2.80
CA SER A 64 0.85 -17.85 2.67
C SER A 64 1.22 -18.49 3.99
N ALA A 65 0.71 -19.69 4.22
CA ALA A 65 1.25 -20.63 5.19
C ALA A 65 2.43 -21.40 4.56
N PHE A 66 3.38 -21.82 5.38
CA PHE A 66 4.62 -22.42 4.90
C PHE A 66 5.01 -23.69 5.67
N ASP A 67 5.63 -24.62 4.96
CA ASP A 67 6.43 -25.72 5.52
C ASP A 67 7.91 -25.40 5.39
N ASP A 68 8.68 -25.69 6.42
CA ASP A 68 10.14 -25.64 6.36
C ASP A 68 10.64 -26.66 5.32
N ALA A 69 11.37 -26.17 4.32
CA ALA A 69 11.95 -27.02 3.27
C ALA A 69 13.43 -27.31 3.51
N GLY A 70 14.02 -26.80 4.60
CA GLY A 70 15.43 -26.87 4.92
C GLY A 70 16.24 -25.74 4.27
N ASP A 71 17.51 -25.59 4.66
CA ASP A 71 18.46 -24.60 4.15
C ASP A 71 17.97 -23.15 4.18
N GLY A 72 17.08 -22.82 5.15
CA GLY A 72 16.48 -21.49 5.29
C GLY A 72 15.43 -21.17 4.25
N THR A 73 14.97 -22.14 3.46
CA THR A 73 13.86 -21.99 2.52
C THR A 73 12.56 -22.58 3.06
N TRP A 74 11.44 -22.00 2.63
CA TRP A 74 10.12 -22.39 3.04
C TRP A 74 9.24 -22.66 1.82
N ARG A 75 8.52 -23.77 1.84
CA ARG A 75 7.58 -24.17 0.78
C ARG A 75 6.22 -23.55 1.05
N SER A 76 5.73 -22.75 0.11
CA SER A 76 4.39 -22.18 0.17
C SER A 76 3.30 -23.25 0.07
N LEU A 77 2.31 -23.17 0.94
CA LEU A 77 1.10 -23.98 0.91
C LEU A 77 -0.05 -23.32 0.15
N HIS A 78 0.15 -22.07 -0.32
CA HIS A 78 -0.85 -21.38 -1.11
C HIS A 78 -1.01 -22.05 -2.48
N PRO A 79 -2.24 -22.40 -2.92
CA PRO A 79 -2.45 -23.14 -4.17
C PRO A 79 -1.83 -22.46 -5.41
N ALA A 80 -1.94 -21.14 -5.51
CA ALA A 80 -1.37 -20.38 -6.63
C ALA A 80 0.16 -20.31 -6.65
N ALA A 81 0.82 -20.67 -5.57
CA ALA A 81 2.28 -20.77 -5.52
C ALA A 81 2.81 -22.09 -6.10
N GLU A 82 1.94 -23.09 -6.32
CA GLU A 82 2.30 -24.39 -6.90
C GLU A 82 3.49 -25.06 -6.19
N GLY A 83 3.62 -24.87 -4.86
CA GLY A 83 4.73 -25.41 -4.07
C GLY A 83 6.07 -24.70 -4.25
N LYS A 84 6.09 -23.49 -4.81
CA LYS A 84 7.26 -22.63 -4.95
C LYS A 84 7.96 -22.41 -3.60
N LEU A 85 9.27 -22.34 -3.65
CA LEU A 85 10.11 -22.06 -2.49
C LEU A 85 10.34 -20.57 -2.32
N TYR A 86 10.28 -20.15 -1.06
CA TYR A 86 10.51 -18.79 -0.61
C TYR A 86 11.53 -18.77 0.52
N ARG A 87 12.06 -17.62 0.81
CA ARG A 87 12.82 -17.35 2.02
C ARG A 87 12.30 -16.10 2.70
N PRO A 88 12.32 -16.03 4.04
CA PRO A 88 11.93 -14.82 4.75
C PRO A 88 12.90 -13.68 4.45
N CYS A 89 12.39 -12.46 4.39
CA CYS A 89 13.22 -11.25 4.40
C CYS A 89 14.18 -11.29 5.59
N HIS A 90 15.41 -10.76 5.45
CA HIS A 90 16.35 -10.68 6.57
C HIS A 90 15.73 -10.01 7.80
N ASN A 91 15.00 -8.91 7.60
CA ASN A 91 14.30 -8.20 8.67
C ASN A 91 13.14 -9.01 9.28
N TYR A 92 12.67 -10.06 8.61
CA TYR A 92 11.74 -11.02 9.17
C TYR A 92 12.49 -12.09 9.99
N ALA A 93 13.49 -12.71 9.39
CA ALA A 93 14.19 -13.85 10.00
C ALA A 93 15.03 -13.46 11.23
N VAL A 94 15.64 -12.28 11.24
CA VAL A 94 16.63 -11.85 12.23
C VAL A 94 16.07 -10.75 13.15
N GLU A 95 15.45 -9.73 12.58
CA GLU A 95 15.07 -8.53 13.32
C GLU A 95 13.63 -8.58 13.86
N ASN A 96 12.79 -9.47 13.34
CA ASN A 96 11.36 -9.60 13.67
C ASN A 96 10.54 -8.32 13.44
N VAL A 97 10.90 -7.52 12.43
CA VAL A 97 10.22 -6.27 12.08
C VAL A 97 9.55 -6.34 10.72
N CYS A 98 9.57 -7.51 10.07
CA CYS A 98 8.97 -7.76 8.76
C CYS A 98 8.20 -9.09 8.79
N ASN A 99 7.38 -9.33 7.76
CA ASN A 99 6.71 -10.60 7.50
C ASN A 99 6.62 -10.92 6.00
N TRP A 100 7.38 -10.20 5.17
CA TRP A 100 7.36 -10.38 3.72
C TRP A 100 8.39 -11.42 3.28
N MET A 101 8.01 -12.19 2.26
CA MET A 101 8.80 -13.25 1.69
C MET A 101 9.50 -12.80 0.40
N LEU A 102 10.55 -13.49 0.04
CA LEU A 102 11.21 -13.38 -1.28
C LEU A 102 11.20 -14.76 -1.94
N PRO A 103 11.13 -14.86 -3.28
CA PRO A 103 11.46 -16.09 -3.97
C PRO A 103 12.82 -16.63 -3.51
N ALA A 104 12.96 -17.95 -3.40
CA ALA A 104 14.21 -18.56 -2.89
C ALA A 104 15.44 -18.25 -3.77
N ASP A 105 15.21 -18.00 -5.06
CA ASP A 105 16.22 -17.65 -6.08
C ASP A 105 16.53 -16.15 -6.18
N ASP A 106 15.79 -15.28 -5.49
CA ASP A 106 16.13 -13.83 -5.43
C ASP A 106 17.40 -13.65 -4.59
N PRO A 107 18.50 -13.09 -5.13
CA PRO A 107 19.76 -12.94 -4.40
C PRO A 107 19.73 -11.87 -3.29
N ALA A 108 18.73 -10.98 -3.28
CA ALA A 108 18.69 -9.85 -2.36
C ALA A 108 18.32 -10.28 -0.93
N PRO A 109 18.98 -9.77 0.12
CA PRO A 109 18.68 -10.13 1.51
C PRO A 109 17.37 -9.54 2.01
N LEU A 110 16.91 -8.42 1.46
CA LEU A 110 15.75 -7.66 1.88
C LEU A 110 14.62 -7.74 0.86
N CYS A 111 13.37 -7.84 1.32
CA CYS A 111 12.19 -7.76 0.46
C CYS A 111 12.03 -6.34 -0.13
N ARG A 112 11.18 -6.21 -1.15
CA ARG A 112 10.94 -4.93 -1.83
C ARG A 112 10.54 -3.80 -0.87
N ALA A 113 9.80 -4.09 0.22
CA ALA A 113 9.42 -3.08 1.20
C ALA A 113 10.62 -2.65 2.07
N CYS A 114 11.46 -3.60 2.52
CA CYS A 114 12.60 -3.29 3.38
C CYS A 114 13.76 -2.62 2.62
N ARG A 115 13.88 -2.82 1.31
CA ARG A 115 14.87 -2.10 0.47
C ARG A 115 14.62 -0.60 0.41
N LEU A 116 13.39 -0.17 0.65
CA LEU A 116 13.04 1.25 0.70
C LEU A 116 13.48 1.94 1.99
N THR A 117 13.86 1.19 3.05
CA THR A 117 14.37 1.80 4.29
C THR A 117 15.87 2.00 4.20
N ARG A 118 16.29 3.24 4.10
CA ARG A 118 17.70 3.65 4.02
C ARG A 118 18.37 3.67 5.37
N THR A 119 17.66 4.22 6.37
CA THR A 119 18.19 4.41 7.73
C THR A 119 17.21 3.82 8.74
N ILE A 120 17.70 2.95 9.62
CA ILE A 120 16.97 2.37 10.73
C ILE A 120 17.36 3.07 12.05
N PRO A 121 16.51 3.00 13.11
CA PRO A 121 16.84 3.58 14.40
C PRO A 121 18.07 2.92 15.04
N ASN A 122 18.68 3.61 15.99
CA ASN A 122 19.77 3.05 16.79
C ASN A 122 19.27 1.92 17.71
N LEU A 123 19.58 0.67 17.38
CA LEU A 123 19.11 -0.53 18.10
C LEU A 123 19.82 -0.78 19.45
N SER A 124 20.79 0.05 19.85
CA SER A 124 21.34 -0.01 21.22
C SER A 124 20.32 0.45 22.27
N ASN A 125 19.33 1.24 21.89
CA ASN A 125 18.14 1.51 22.70
C ASN A 125 17.11 0.40 22.47
N GLN A 126 16.70 -0.29 23.54
CA GLN A 126 15.82 -1.47 23.46
C GLN A 126 14.42 -1.15 22.90
N ASP A 127 13.88 0.04 23.17
CA ASP A 127 12.56 0.45 22.70
C ASP A 127 12.55 0.72 21.19
N ASN A 128 13.68 1.08 20.61
CA ASN A 128 13.78 1.44 19.20
C ASN A 128 13.47 0.27 18.26
N ARG A 129 13.71 -0.99 18.67
CA ARG A 129 13.30 -2.15 17.87
C ARG A 129 11.77 -2.25 17.76
N PHE A 130 11.05 -1.97 18.84
CA PHE A 130 9.59 -1.95 18.85
C PHE A 130 9.04 -0.78 18.01
N TYR A 131 9.64 0.41 18.12
CA TYR A 131 9.27 1.56 17.29
C TYR A 131 9.55 1.30 15.81
N TRP A 132 10.69 0.70 15.49
CA TRP A 132 11.00 0.30 14.12
C TRP A 132 10.00 -0.71 13.57
N TYR A 133 9.61 -1.73 14.35
CA TYR A 133 8.56 -2.67 13.97
C TYR A 133 7.25 -1.94 13.60
N ARG A 134 6.83 -0.97 14.39
CA ARG A 134 5.61 -0.19 14.15
C ARG A 134 5.70 0.66 12.89
N LEU A 135 6.83 1.32 12.66
CA LEU A 135 7.10 2.10 11.46
C LEU A 135 7.07 1.22 10.20
N GLU A 136 7.78 0.09 10.24
CA GLU A 136 7.79 -0.88 9.13
C GLU A 136 6.40 -1.47 8.86
N THR A 137 5.60 -1.69 9.89
CA THR A 137 4.22 -2.16 9.73
C THR A 137 3.35 -1.12 9.03
N ALA A 138 3.41 0.15 9.45
CA ALA A 138 2.66 1.23 8.81
C ALA A 138 3.12 1.45 7.36
N LYS A 139 4.43 1.40 7.10
CA LYS A 139 4.99 1.50 5.74
C LYS A 139 4.48 0.37 4.84
N ARG A 140 4.49 -0.88 5.30
CA ARG A 140 3.98 -2.01 4.51
C ARG A 140 2.50 -1.89 4.19
N ARG A 141 1.68 -1.38 5.11
CA ARG A 141 0.26 -1.09 4.85
C ARG A 141 0.10 -0.01 3.78
N LEU A 142 0.88 1.08 3.84
CA LEU A 142 0.90 2.08 2.77
C LEU A 142 1.26 1.46 1.43
N LEU A 143 2.35 0.67 1.38
CA LEU A 143 2.82 0.04 0.14
C LEU A 143 1.79 -0.93 -0.45
N TYR A 144 1.07 -1.64 0.41
CA TYR A 144 -0.05 -2.49 0.01
C TYR A 144 -1.13 -1.66 -0.70
N THR A 145 -1.65 -0.62 -0.04
CA THR A 145 -2.68 0.27 -0.62
C THR A 145 -2.25 0.90 -1.94
N LEU A 146 -1.00 1.37 -2.02
CA LEU A 146 -0.48 1.98 -3.25
C LEU A 146 -0.39 0.97 -4.39
N ALA A 147 0.00 -0.27 -4.11
CA ALA A 147 0.04 -1.34 -5.11
C ALA A 147 -1.37 -1.66 -5.64
N GLU A 148 -2.37 -1.77 -4.76
CA GLU A 148 -3.77 -1.98 -5.14
C GLU A 148 -4.32 -0.84 -6.02
N LEU A 149 -3.90 0.38 -5.76
CA LEU A 149 -4.24 1.54 -6.58
C LEU A 149 -3.44 1.63 -7.90
N GLY A 150 -2.60 0.63 -8.21
CA GLY A 150 -1.74 0.63 -9.40
C GLY A 150 -0.62 1.67 -9.37
N LEU A 151 -0.26 2.15 -8.19
CA LEU A 151 0.81 3.13 -7.97
C LEU A 151 2.08 2.41 -7.53
N SER A 152 3.01 2.21 -8.45
CA SER A 152 4.30 1.59 -8.14
C SER A 152 5.22 2.55 -7.39
N ILE A 153 5.98 1.99 -6.45
CA ILE A 153 7.13 2.64 -5.80
C ILE A 153 8.37 1.81 -6.12
N GLU A 154 9.40 2.49 -6.60
CA GLU A 154 10.72 1.92 -6.82
C GLU A 154 11.72 2.56 -5.84
N ALA A 155 12.75 1.78 -5.47
CA ALA A 155 13.86 2.31 -4.71
C ALA A 155 14.76 3.18 -5.59
N PRO A 156 15.56 4.11 -5.02
CA PRO A 156 16.46 4.97 -5.79
C PRO A 156 17.47 4.21 -6.66
N ASP A 157 17.83 2.99 -6.30
CA ASP A 157 18.71 2.14 -7.09
C ASP A 157 18.09 1.74 -8.44
N ALA A 158 16.76 1.55 -8.47
CA ALA A 158 15.99 1.16 -9.65
C ALA A 158 15.44 2.38 -10.41
N ASP A 159 15.15 3.47 -9.73
CA ASP A 159 14.70 4.75 -10.29
C ASP A 159 15.47 5.91 -9.63
N PRO A 160 16.69 6.24 -10.12
CA PRO A 160 17.54 7.27 -9.52
C PRO A 160 16.93 8.67 -9.54
N GLU A 161 15.98 8.93 -10.44
CA GLU A 161 15.35 10.24 -10.60
C GLU A 161 14.13 10.42 -9.71
N HIS A 162 13.37 9.32 -9.48
CA HIS A 162 12.07 9.39 -8.83
C HIS A 162 11.87 8.33 -7.74
N GLY A 163 12.91 7.59 -7.39
CA GLY A 163 12.82 6.56 -6.36
C GLY A 163 12.44 7.13 -5.00
N LEU A 164 11.77 6.31 -4.19
CA LEU A 164 11.38 6.66 -2.84
C LEU A 164 12.19 5.88 -1.82
N GLU A 165 12.72 6.58 -0.81
CA GLU A 165 13.35 5.96 0.35
C GLU A 165 12.78 6.49 1.67
N PHE A 166 12.95 5.70 2.74
CA PHE A 166 12.51 6.07 4.09
C PHE A 166 13.70 6.11 5.05
N GLU A 167 13.70 7.13 5.90
CA GLU A 167 14.64 7.24 7.02
C GLU A 167 13.87 7.33 8.33
N PHE A 168 14.23 6.47 9.28
CA PHE A 168 13.67 6.45 10.63
C PHE A 168 14.71 6.96 11.59
N LEU A 169 14.59 8.23 11.99
CA LEU A 169 15.59 8.96 12.74
C LEU A 169 15.10 9.28 14.15
N GLU A 170 16.03 9.47 15.04
CA GLU A 170 15.83 9.77 16.45
C GLU A 170 16.37 11.18 16.75
N ASP A 171 15.68 11.94 17.61
CA ASP A 171 16.17 13.25 18.05
C ASP A 171 17.58 13.11 18.64
N SER A 172 18.49 13.96 18.21
CA SER A 172 19.85 13.96 18.74
C SER A 172 19.88 14.55 20.14
N GLY A 173 20.66 13.92 21.05
CA GLY A 173 20.78 14.38 22.43
C GLY A 173 21.38 15.81 22.60
N ASN A 174 21.82 16.44 21.51
CA ASN A 174 22.32 17.82 21.45
C ASN A 174 21.24 18.88 21.19
N GLY A 175 19.96 18.47 21.13
CA GLY A 175 18.81 19.38 20.96
C GLY A 175 18.35 19.59 19.52
N GLU A 176 18.98 18.96 18.54
CA GLU A 176 18.44 18.89 17.17
C GLU A 176 17.26 17.92 17.11
N ARG A 177 16.12 18.45 16.68
CA ARG A 177 14.90 17.67 16.49
C ARG A 177 14.82 17.16 15.05
N VAL A 178 14.48 15.91 14.92
CA VAL A 178 14.12 15.32 13.63
C VAL A 178 12.72 15.78 13.27
N MET A 179 12.59 16.47 12.14
CA MET A 179 11.28 16.83 11.58
C MET A 179 10.82 15.70 10.66
N THR A 180 9.59 15.21 10.88
CA THR A 180 8.91 14.34 9.92
C THR A 180 8.59 15.16 8.68
N GLY A 181 8.83 14.61 7.48
CA GLY A 181 8.61 15.32 6.23
C GLY A 181 9.12 14.57 5.02
N HIS A 182 8.79 15.11 3.83
CA HIS A 182 9.25 14.62 2.53
C HIS A 182 10.16 15.66 1.85
N ALA A 183 11.24 15.20 1.23
CA ALA A 183 12.09 16.00 0.36
C ALA A 183 12.80 15.12 -0.68
N ASN A 184 12.65 15.44 -1.96
CA ASN A 184 13.39 14.80 -3.06
C ASN A 184 13.32 13.25 -3.04
N GLY A 185 12.15 12.68 -2.94
CA GLY A 185 11.96 11.22 -2.91
C GLY A 185 12.36 10.56 -1.59
N LYS A 186 12.64 11.33 -0.54
CA LYS A 186 12.99 10.83 0.78
C LYS A 186 11.92 11.22 1.79
N ILE A 187 11.37 10.24 2.49
CA ILE A 187 10.47 10.43 3.62
C ILE A 187 11.23 10.16 4.92
N THR A 188 11.40 11.19 5.72
CA THR A 188 11.99 11.10 7.07
C THR A 188 10.88 11.03 8.11
N LEU A 189 10.93 10.06 9.02
CA LEU A 189 10.04 9.99 10.18
C LEU A 189 10.85 10.00 11.47
N ASN A 190 10.41 10.84 12.40
CA ASN A 190 10.90 10.76 13.78
C ASN A 190 10.35 9.50 14.45
N ILE A 191 11.22 8.65 14.98
CA ILE A 191 10.80 7.40 15.62
C ILE A 191 9.88 7.62 16.81
N ALA A 192 9.91 8.78 17.45
CA ALA A 192 8.99 9.17 18.52
C ALA A 192 7.52 9.13 18.06
N GLU A 193 7.24 9.28 16.75
CA GLU A 193 5.89 9.10 16.21
C GLU A 193 5.39 7.66 16.35
N ALA A 194 6.25 6.69 16.58
CA ALA A 194 5.86 5.31 16.90
C ALA A 194 5.42 5.12 18.36
N ASP A 195 5.71 6.06 19.26
CA ASP A 195 5.21 6.06 20.65
C ASP A 195 3.79 6.63 20.72
N ASP A 196 2.83 5.84 21.21
CA ASP A 196 1.42 6.26 21.34
C ASP A 196 1.25 7.45 22.28
N ALA A 197 2.00 7.46 23.40
CA ALA A 197 1.93 8.54 24.36
C ALA A 197 2.51 9.85 23.79
N HIS A 198 3.56 9.77 22.97
CA HIS A 198 4.09 10.92 22.26
C HIS A 198 3.07 11.46 21.26
N ARG A 199 2.51 10.60 20.39
CA ARG A 199 1.52 11.02 19.40
C ARG A 199 0.28 11.65 20.04
N GLU A 200 -0.21 11.10 21.14
CA GLU A 200 -1.38 11.65 21.81
C GLU A 200 -1.10 13.02 22.45
N ARG A 201 0.10 13.22 23.00
CA ARG A 201 0.53 14.56 23.46
C ARG A 201 0.60 15.56 22.30
N MET A 202 1.18 15.17 21.18
CA MET A 202 1.28 16.03 19.99
C MET A 202 -0.11 16.31 19.41
N ARG A 203 -0.96 15.30 19.27
CA ARG A 203 -2.35 15.45 18.82
C ARG A 203 -3.11 16.49 19.64
N THR A 204 -3.00 16.40 20.97
CA THR A 204 -3.65 17.33 21.88
C THR A 204 -3.06 18.74 21.81
N ALA A 205 -1.72 18.84 21.77
CA ALA A 205 -1.03 20.13 21.69
C ALA A 205 -1.32 20.89 20.38
N MET A 206 -1.50 20.17 19.28
CA MET A 206 -1.82 20.74 17.96
C MET A 206 -3.33 20.89 17.73
N GLY A 207 -4.17 20.34 18.61
CA GLY A 207 -5.63 20.37 18.43
C GLY A 207 -6.12 19.51 17.25
N GLU A 208 -5.36 18.49 16.86
CA GLU A 208 -5.71 17.60 15.76
C GLU A 208 -6.79 16.60 16.19
N PRO A 209 -7.86 16.40 15.43
CA PRO A 209 -8.89 15.41 15.75
C PRO A 209 -8.40 13.97 15.52
N TYR A 210 -7.41 13.78 14.65
CA TYR A 210 -6.90 12.49 14.22
C TYR A 210 -5.39 12.57 13.95
N ARG A 211 -4.60 11.67 14.55
CA ARG A 211 -3.15 11.57 14.35
C ARG A 211 -2.71 10.12 14.51
N THR A 212 -2.41 9.43 13.43
CA THR A 212 -1.95 8.05 13.43
C THR A 212 -0.64 7.90 12.70
N LEU A 213 0.13 6.86 13.03
CA LEU A 213 1.37 6.58 12.35
C LEU A 213 1.16 6.32 10.84
N LEU A 214 0.14 5.52 10.48
CA LEU A 214 -0.22 5.30 9.07
C LEU A 214 -0.69 6.59 8.39
N GLY A 215 -1.36 7.49 9.12
CA GLY A 215 -1.76 8.81 8.63
C GLY A 215 -0.57 9.65 8.18
N HIS A 216 0.53 9.65 8.94
CA HIS A 216 1.78 10.33 8.55
C HIS A 216 2.37 9.73 7.27
N PHE A 217 2.47 8.40 7.18
CA PHE A 217 2.95 7.76 5.96
C PHE A 217 2.09 8.10 4.73
N ARG A 218 0.76 8.15 4.90
CA ARG A 218 -0.14 8.58 3.82
C ARG A 218 0.11 10.02 3.42
N HIS A 219 0.23 10.93 4.39
CA HIS A 219 0.49 12.36 4.16
C HIS A 219 1.79 12.58 3.41
N GLU A 220 2.91 12.04 3.91
CA GLU A 220 4.23 12.21 3.29
C GLU A 220 4.29 11.55 1.89
N SER A 221 3.59 10.45 1.69
CA SER A 221 3.44 9.89 0.34
C SER A 221 2.66 10.82 -0.60
N GLY A 222 1.76 11.64 -0.07
CA GLY A 222 1.05 12.68 -0.83
C GLY A 222 2.02 13.68 -1.45
N HIS A 223 3.00 14.16 -0.69
CA HIS A 223 4.07 15.04 -1.19
C HIS A 223 4.90 14.37 -2.29
N TYR A 224 5.29 13.12 -2.11
CA TYR A 224 6.01 12.35 -3.12
C TYR A 224 5.19 12.23 -4.42
N TYR A 225 3.91 11.88 -4.33
CA TYR A 225 3.06 11.75 -5.51
C TYR A 225 2.65 13.09 -6.11
N PHE A 226 2.69 14.19 -5.37
CA PHE A 226 2.57 15.53 -5.95
C PHE A 226 3.67 15.80 -6.97
N GLU A 227 4.92 15.55 -6.60
CA GLU A 227 6.05 15.73 -7.51
C GLU A 227 5.92 14.86 -8.77
N ARG A 228 5.45 13.62 -8.63
CA ARG A 228 5.33 12.67 -9.75
C ARG A 228 4.10 12.85 -10.63
N LEU A 229 2.98 13.22 -10.05
CA LEU A 229 1.69 13.20 -10.75
C LEU A 229 1.17 14.59 -11.12
N ILE A 230 1.60 15.64 -10.41
CA ILE A 230 1.11 17.00 -10.58
C ILE A 230 2.18 17.88 -11.22
N THR A 231 3.36 17.99 -10.60
CA THR A 231 4.41 18.90 -11.03
C THR A 231 4.83 18.66 -12.48
N GLY A 232 4.74 19.69 -13.33
CA GLY A 232 5.12 19.62 -14.75
C GLY A 232 4.23 18.73 -15.63
N THR A 233 3.11 18.21 -15.08
CA THR A 233 2.19 17.36 -15.85
C THR A 233 0.94 18.10 -16.32
N ARG A 234 0.09 17.44 -17.10
CA ARG A 234 -1.22 17.95 -17.49
C ARG A 234 -2.16 18.26 -16.33
N TRP A 235 -1.84 17.80 -15.11
CA TRP A 235 -2.66 17.98 -13.93
C TRP A 235 -2.33 19.25 -13.14
N GLN A 236 -1.21 19.93 -13.43
CA GLN A 236 -0.77 21.09 -12.63
C GLN A 236 -1.74 22.26 -12.72
N GLU A 237 -2.18 22.63 -13.92
CA GLU A 237 -3.16 23.72 -14.09
C GLU A 237 -4.54 23.37 -13.50
N PRO A 238 -5.13 22.18 -13.75
CA PRO A 238 -6.34 21.76 -13.04
C PRO A 238 -6.18 21.71 -11.52
N PHE A 239 -5.00 21.35 -11.00
CA PHE A 239 -4.69 21.39 -9.58
C PHE A 239 -4.84 22.82 -9.01
N ARG A 240 -4.22 23.82 -9.67
CA ARG A 240 -4.32 25.22 -9.24
C ARG A 240 -5.73 25.75 -9.17
N GLN A 241 -6.60 25.29 -10.04
CA GLN A 241 -8.02 25.66 -10.03
C GLN A 241 -8.79 25.11 -8.83
N VAL A 242 -8.34 23.98 -8.25
CA VAL A 242 -9.01 23.28 -7.15
C VAL A 242 -8.38 23.59 -5.79
N PHE A 243 -7.03 23.62 -5.73
CA PHE A 243 -6.27 23.73 -4.48
C PHE A 243 -5.64 25.12 -4.28
N GLY A 244 -5.40 25.86 -5.35
CA GLY A 244 -4.72 27.17 -5.31
C GLY A 244 -3.31 27.10 -5.88
N ASP A 245 -2.58 28.20 -5.72
CA ASP A 245 -1.24 28.38 -6.31
C ASP A 245 -0.16 27.60 -5.55
N ASP A 246 0.34 26.52 -6.17
CA ASP A 246 1.42 25.68 -5.66
C ASP A 246 2.78 26.38 -5.60
N CYS A 247 2.93 27.54 -6.26
CA CYS A 247 4.14 28.36 -6.24
C CYS A 247 4.17 29.40 -5.12
N ALA A 248 3.13 29.49 -4.27
CA ALA A 248 3.12 30.37 -3.11
C ALA A 248 4.33 30.11 -2.20
N ASP A 249 4.82 31.14 -1.51
CA ASP A 249 5.97 31.00 -0.60
C ASP A 249 5.59 30.12 0.60
N TYR A 250 6.10 28.90 0.60
CA TYR A 250 5.84 27.89 1.64
C TYR A 250 6.31 28.36 3.03
N ALA A 251 7.49 28.96 3.14
CA ALA A 251 8.04 29.38 4.43
C ALA A 251 7.20 30.53 5.03
N GLN A 252 6.77 31.48 4.20
CA GLN A 252 5.90 32.56 4.60
C GLN A 252 4.51 32.04 5.02
N ALA A 253 3.96 31.09 4.26
CA ALA A 253 2.68 30.48 4.55
C ALA A 253 2.70 29.71 5.89
N LEU A 254 3.75 28.92 6.13
CA LEU A 254 3.99 28.18 7.36
C LEU A 254 4.07 29.11 8.58
N ASP A 255 4.86 30.17 8.48
CA ASP A 255 5.03 31.17 9.54
C ASP A 255 3.70 31.92 9.82
N ALA A 256 2.95 32.25 8.78
CA ALA A 256 1.62 32.84 8.90
C ALA A 256 0.62 31.89 9.59
N TYR A 257 0.64 30.61 9.26
CA TYR A 257 -0.21 29.60 9.89
C TYR A 257 0.08 29.45 11.40
N TYR A 258 1.35 29.33 11.78
CA TYR A 258 1.71 29.20 13.20
C TYR A 258 1.42 30.46 14.02
N ARG A 259 1.44 31.64 13.41
CA ARG A 259 1.10 32.91 14.10
C ARG A 259 -0.41 33.13 14.23
N ASN A 260 -1.19 32.78 13.22
CA ASN A 260 -2.60 33.18 13.10
C ASN A 260 -3.56 32.01 13.27
N GLY A 261 -3.11 30.76 13.15
CA GLY A 261 -3.96 29.59 13.05
C GLY A 261 -4.71 29.50 11.72
N ALA A 262 -5.55 28.48 11.59
CA ALA A 262 -6.43 28.32 10.45
C ALA A 262 -7.58 29.35 10.47
N PRO A 263 -8.08 29.80 9.29
CA PRO A 263 -9.28 30.63 9.21
C PRO A 263 -10.49 29.95 9.86
N ALA A 264 -11.37 30.71 10.52
CA ALA A 264 -12.52 30.14 11.25
C ALA A 264 -13.48 29.35 10.35
N ASP A 265 -13.54 29.65 9.07
CA ASP A 265 -14.38 29.00 8.06
C ASP A 265 -13.71 27.84 7.35
N TRP A 266 -12.52 27.40 7.78
CA TRP A 266 -11.76 26.34 7.14
C TRP A 266 -12.57 25.05 6.88
N PRO A 267 -13.47 24.59 7.78
CA PRO A 267 -14.20 23.35 7.57
C PRO A 267 -15.12 23.37 6.33
N GLN A 268 -15.40 24.54 5.77
CA GLN A 268 -16.21 24.67 4.57
C GLN A 268 -15.42 24.39 3.27
N ARG A 269 -14.08 24.44 3.33
CA ARG A 269 -13.20 24.39 2.14
C ARG A 269 -12.04 23.42 2.25
N TYR A 270 -11.64 23.03 3.45
CA TYR A 270 -10.47 22.22 3.73
C TYR A 270 -10.83 21.00 4.57
N ILE A 271 -10.10 19.92 4.39
CA ILE A 271 -10.34 18.65 5.08
C ILE A 271 -9.79 18.67 6.53
N SER A 272 -8.76 19.48 6.78
CA SER A 272 -8.16 19.72 8.09
C SER A 272 -7.78 21.20 8.25
N ALA A 273 -7.54 21.64 9.49
CA ALA A 273 -7.02 22.97 9.76
C ALA A 273 -5.63 23.17 9.14
N TYR A 274 -4.78 22.13 9.17
CA TYR A 274 -3.45 22.17 8.61
C TYR A 274 -3.43 22.32 7.07
N ALA A 275 -4.42 21.75 6.39
CA ALA A 275 -4.61 21.91 4.94
C ALA A 275 -4.72 23.39 4.50
N THR A 276 -5.07 24.31 5.41
CA THR A 276 -5.15 25.75 5.09
C THR A 276 -3.80 26.41 4.92
N MET A 277 -2.73 25.76 5.34
CA MET A 277 -1.40 26.32 5.41
C MET A 277 -0.82 26.63 4.02
N HIS A 278 -0.88 25.66 3.10
CA HIS A 278 -0.38 25.78 1.74
C HIS A 278 -1.12 24.81 0.80
N PRO A 279 -1.31 25.11 -0.49
CA PRO A 279 -1.91 24.17 -1.45
C PRO A 279 -1.22 22.80 -1.52
N TRP A 280 0.07 22.74 -1.29
CA TRP A 280 0.85 21.50 -1.23
C TRP A 280 0.47 20.63 -0.02
N GLU A 281 0.20 21.25 1.14
CA GLU A 281 -0.32 20.55 2.33
C GLU A 281 -1.79 20.14 2.17
N ASP A 282 -2.58 20.98 1.54
CA ASP A 282 -3.98 20.67 1.22
C ASP A 282 -4.10 19.43 0.31
N TRP A 283 -3.19 19.31 -0.64
CA TRP A 283 -3.06 18.09 -1.43
C TRP A 283 -2.66 16.89 -0.56
N ALA A 284 -1.62 16.99 0.25
CA ALA A 284 -1.11 15.89 1.07
C ALA A 284 -2.15 15.41 2.10
N GLU A 285 -2.88 16.32 2.74
CA GLU A 285 -4.00 16.03 3.63
C GLU A 285 -5.16 15.37 2.87
N THR A 286 -5.55 15.92 1.71
CA THR A 286 -6.62 15.33 0.88
C THR A 286 -6.24 13.95 0.36
N TRP A 287 -4.99 13.76 -0.06
CA TRP A 287 -4.42 12.48 -0.46
C TRP A 287 -4.47 11.45 0.68
N ALA A 288 -4.01 11.82 1.88
CA ALA A 288 -4.03 10.94 3.05
C ALA A 288 -5.45 10.48 3.40
N HIS A 289 -6.42 11.39 3.35
CA HIS A 289 -7.82 11.07 3.57
C HIS A 289 -8.41 10.21 2.46
N TYR A 290 -8.04 10.44 1.19
CA TYR A 290 -8.47 9.59 0.09
C TYR A 290 -7.98 8.14 0.28
N LEU A 291 -6.71 7.94 0.60
CA LEU A 291 -6.17 6.60 0.89
C LEU A 291 -6.86 5.95 2.10
N LEU A 292 -7.17 6.73 3.16
CA LEU A 292 -7.91 6.22 4.31
C LEU A 292 -9.32 5.75 3.92
N ILE A 293 -10.03 6.53 3.10
CA ILE A 293 -11.38 6.20 2.60
C ILE A 293 -11.33 4.89 1.80
N VAL A 294 -10.38 4.79 0.88
CA VAL A 294 -10.19 3.59 0.05
C VAL A 294 -9.91 2.38 0.93
N ASP A 295 -8.93 2.44 1.83
CA ASP A 295 -8.54 1.33 2.72
C ASP A 295 -9.70 0.82 3.58
N VAL A 296 -10.49 1.75 4.14
CA VAL A 296 -11.62 1.37 5.01
C VAL A 296 -12.77 0.77 4.20
N LEU A 297 -13.09 1.34 3.02
CA LEU A 297 -14.11 0.80 2.13
C LEU A 297 -13.71 -0.57 1.60
N ASP A 298 -12.46 -0.73 1.24
CA ASP A 298 -11.86 -1.96 0.80
C ASP A 298 -11.97 -3.06 1.86
N THR A 299 -11.52 -2.77 3.07
CA THR A 299 -11.67 -3.68 4.20
C THR A 299 -13.14 -4.04 4.44
N ALA A 300 -14.05 -3.06 4.41
CA ALA A 300 -15.48 -3.31 4.63
C ALA A 300 -16.07 -4.24 3.56
N THR A 301 -15.69 -4.03 2.29
CA THR A 301 -16.11 -4.89 1.17
C THR A 301 -15.62 -6.32 1.36
N SER A 302 -14.34 -6.50 1.69
CA SER A 302 -13.72 -7.81 1.88
C SER A 302 -14.34 -8.62 3.01
N TYR A 303 -14.76 -7.94 4.07
CA TYR A 303 -15.48 -8.58 5.18
C TYR A 303 -16.97 -8.73 4.92
N GLY A 304 -17.48 -8.30 3.76
CA GLY A 304 -18.90 -8.35 3.42
C GLY A 304 -19.75 -7.47 4.34
N VAL A 305 -19.20 -6.33 4.80
CA VAL A 305 -19.93 -5.40 5.69
C VAL A 305 -21.07 -4.76 4.92
N ALA A 306 -22.30 -5.03 5.34
CA ALA A 306 -23.51 -4.43 4.80
C ALA A 306 -24.30 -3.73 5.91
N LEU A 307 -24.88 -2.58 5.60
CA LEU A 307 -25.79 -1.86 6.49
C LEU A 307 -27.19 -1.90 5.91
N LEU A 308 -28.07 -2.58 6.62
CA LEU A 308 -29.50 -2.64 6.31
C LEU A 308 -30.20 -1.48 7.04
N PRO A 309 -30.79 -0.53 6.34
CA PRO A 309 -31.43 0.60 6.99
C PRO A 309 -32.67 0.15 7.79
N PRO A 310 -32.83 0.56 9.04
CA PRO A 310 -34.03 0.26 9.81
C PRO A 310 -35.27 1.01 9.32
N GLY A 311 -35.10 2.09 8.57
CA GLY A 311 -36.17 2.91 8.01
C GLY A 311 -35.86 3.41 6.60
N PRO A 312 -36.87 3.95 5.89
CA PRO A 312 -36.74 4.32 4.47
C PRO A 312 -35.80 5.52 4.21
N ASN A 313 -35.50 6.30 5.24
CA ASN A 313 -34.62 7.47 5.16
C ASN A 313 -33.24 7.24 5.76
N ASP A 314 -32.99 6.04 6.29
CA ASP A 314 -31.68 5.71 6.89
C ASP A 314 -30.69 5.30 5.80
N PRO A 315 -29.42 5.68 5.96
CA PRO A 315 -28.40 5.34 4.98
C PRO A 315 -28.14 3.82 4.92
N ALA A 316 -28.03 3.30 3.70
CA ALA A 316 -27.73 1.89 3.42
C ALA A 316 -26.32 1.73 2.87
N LEU A 317 -25.70 0.58 3.15
CA LEU A 317 -24.47 0.11 2.51
C LEU A 317 -24.74 -1.30 2.00
N LEU A 318 -25.11 -1.43 0.74
CA LEU A 318 -25.43 -2.71 0.10
C LEU A 318 -24.53 -3.01 -1.11
N ASP A 319 -23.90 -1.97 -1.64
CA ASP A 319 -22.99 -2.08 -2.78
C ASP A 319 -21.62 -2.60 -2.32
N GLN A 320 -21.19 -3.70 -2.94
CA GLN A 320 -19.94 -4.40 -2.66
C GLN A 320 -18.98 -4.34 -3.87
N THR A 321 -19.16 -3.34 -4.77
CA THR A 321 -18.24 -3.15 -5.89
C THR A 321 -16.82 -2.95 -5.36
N PRO A 322 -15.81 -3.67 -5.88
CA PRO A 322 -14.41 -3.44 -5.56
C PRO A 322 -14.02 -1.97 -5.71
N VAL A 323 -13.17 -1.46 -4.82
CA VAL A 323 -12.86 -0.01 -4.77
C VAL A 323 -12.13 0.49 -6.02
N GLU A 324 -11.33 -0.36 -6.65
CA GLU A 324 -10.60 -0.10 -7.89
C GLU A 324 -11.53 0.01 -9.12
N GLU A 325 -12.70 -0.63 -9.07
CA GLU A 325 -13.73 -0.58 -10.12
C GLU A 325 -14.78 0.50 -9.88
N ALA A 326 -14.85 1.01 -8.65
CA ALA A 326 -15.89 1.92 -8.23
C ALA A 326 -15.67 3.34 -8.77
N SER A 327 -16.74 3.99 -9.22
CA SER A 327 -16.70 5.41 -9.48
C SER A 327 -16.55 6.20 -8.18
N PHE A 328 -16.00 7.41 -8.26
CA PHE A 328 -15.88 8.29 -7.08
C PHE A 328 -17.22 8.52 -6.36
N ASP A 329 -18.30 8.70 -7.11
CA ASP A 329 -19.63 8.89 -6.53
C ASP A 329 -20.14 7.64 -5.80
N ASN A 330 -19.77 6.45 -6.31
CA ASN A 330 -20.04 5.19 -5.63
C ASN A 330 -19.25 5.08 -4.32
N LEU A 331 -17.95 5.41 -4.33
CA LEU A 331 -17.14 5.43 -3.11
C LEU A 331 -17.76 6.34 -2.04
N MET A 332 -18.18 7.55 -2.41
CA MET A 332 -18.79 8.50 -1.48
C MET A 332 -20.15 8.03 -0.93
N LYS A 333 -20.99 7.43 -1.78
CA LYS A 333 -22.27 6.84 -1.35
C LYS A 333 -22.10 5.73 -0.31
N ARG A 334 -20.99 4.98 -0.40
CA ARG A 334 -20.65 3.91 0.54
C ARG A 334 -19.96 4.44 1.80
N TRP A 335 -19.14 5.48 1.66
CA TRP A 335 -18.36 6.07 2.73
C TRP A 335 -19.22 6.65 3.83
N PHE A 336 -20.22 7.45 3.49
CA PHE A 336 -21.04 8.15 4.49
C PHE A 336 -21.80 7.19 5.42
N PRO A 337 -22.56 6.19 4.96
CA PRO A 337 -23.21 5.24 5.87
C PRO A 337 -22.19 4.43 6.68
N LEU A 338 -21.06 4.04 6.09
CA LEU A 338 -20.03 3.26 6.79
C LEU A 338 -19.42 4.06 7.95
N THR A 339 -19.08 5.33 7.74
CA THR A 339 -18.50 6.18 8.80
C THR A 339 -19.50 6.47 9.92
N TYR A 340 -20.77 6.59 9.60
CA TYR A 340 -21.83 6.71 10.62
C TYR A 340 -21.88 5.47 11.53
N ALA A 341 -21.84 4.29 10.95
CA ALA A 341 -21.82 3.03 11.69
C ALA A 341 -20.53 2.89 12.50
N LEU A 342 -19.37 3.16 11.89
CA LEU A 342 -18.05 3.11 12.55
C LEU A 342 -17.99 4.03 13.77
N ASN A 343 -18.37 5.29 13.61
CA ASN A 343 -18.38 6.26 14.70
C ASN A 343 -19.36 5.85 15.82
N SER A 344 -20.53 5.32 15.45
CA SER A 344 -21.50 4.82 16.44
C SER A 344 -20.98 3.62 17.22
N LEU A 345 -20.30 2.69 16.56
CA LEU A 345 -19.65 1.54 17.20
C LEU A 345 -18.53 2.00 18.14
N ASN A 346 -17.67 2.92 17.70
CA ASN A 346 -16.61 3.48 18.56
C ASN A 346 -17.18 4.14 19.80
N ARG A 347 -18.22 4.98 19.66
CA ARG A 347 -18.91 5.60 20.80
C ARG A 347 -19.49 4.55 21.76
N SER A 348 -20.05 3.46 21.24
CA SER A 348 -20.55 2.35 22.07
C SER A 348 -19.43 1.63 22.83
N LEU A 349 -18.21 1.63 22.33
CA LEU A 349 -17.01 1.10 22.99
C LEU A 349 -16.38 2.12 23.95
N GLY A 350 -16.90 3.35 24.06
CA GLY A 350 -16.30 4.42 24.84
C GLY A 350 -15.06 5.05 24.20
N MET A 351 -14.90 4.87 22.89
CA MET A 351 -13.79 5.42 22.11
C MET A 351 -14.21 6.70 21.37
N ALA A 352 -13.23 7.51 20.97
CA ALA A 352 -13.45 8.62 20.05
C ALA A 352 -13.94 8.13 18.69
N ASP A 353 -14.57 9.03 17.91
CA ASP A 353 -14.98 8.72 16.54
C ASP A 353 -13.80 8.21 15.71
N GLY A 354 -13.98 7.13 14.96
CA GLY A 354 -12.95 6.58 14.07
C GLY A 354 -12.66 7.49 12.89
N TYR A 355 -13.66 8.26 12.44
CA TYR A 355 -13.50 9.31 11.44
C TYR A 355 -14.26 10.56 11.88
N PRO A 356 -13.61 11.50 12.58
CA PRO A 356 -14.26 12.66 13.19
C PRO A 356 -14.42 13.86 12.24
N PHE A 357 -14.32 13.69 10.94
CA PHE A 357 -14.32 14.75 9.94
C PHE A 357 -15.66 14.90 9.25
N THR A 358 -16.03 16.15 8.95
CA THR A 358 -17.17 16.49 8.11
C THR A 358 -16.67 16.90 6.74
N LEU A 359 -17.13 16.21 5.69
CA LEU A 359 -16.72 16.49 4.32
C LEU A 359 -17.67 17.52 3.68
N ALA A 360 -17.22 18.77 3.63
CA ALA A 360 -17.95 19.83 2.90
C ALA A 360 -17.88 19.58 1.37
N PRO A 361 -18.81 20.11 0.56
CA PRO A 361 -18.80 19.92 -0.88
C PRO A 361 -17.46 20.24 -1.56
N ALA A 362 -16.80 21.33 -1.18
CA ALA A 362 -15.50 21.70 -1.72
C ALA A 362 -14.41 20.67 -1.39
N VAL A 363 -14.47 20.03 -0.22
CA VAL A 363 -13.56 18.94 0.15
C VAL A 363 -13.84 17.69 -0.67
N VAL A 364 -15.11 17.37 -0.92
CA VAL A 364 -15.50 16.25 -1.79
C VAL A 364 -15.00 16.46 -3.22
N ASP A 365 -14.99 17.68 -3.73
CA ASP A 365 -14.44 18.00 -5.06
C ASP A 365 -12.92 17.82 -5.12
N LYS A 366 -12.20 18.15 -4.05
CA LYS A 366 -10.75 17.87 -3.91
C LYS A 366 -10.45 16.37 -3.88
N LEU A 367 -11.20 15.59 -3.10
CA LEU A 367 -11.11 14.13 -3.09
C LEU A 367 -11.41 13.52 -4.47
N ARG A 368 -12.39 14.08 -5.20
CA ARG A 368 -12.70 13.69 -6.58
C ARG A 368 -11.53 13.96 -7.52
N PHE A 369 -10.85 15.09 -7.32
CA PHE A 369 -9.68 15.41 -8.11
C PHE A 369 -8.55 14.39 -7.87
N VAL A 370 -8.25 14.07 -6.60
CA VAL A 370 -7.26 13.04 -6.24
C VAL A 370 -7.62 11.69 -6.88
N HIS A 371 -8.88 11.25 -6.78
CA HIS A 371 -9.36 10.02 -7.42
C HIS A 371 -9.10 10.00 -8.94
N ARG A 372 -9.37 11.10 -9.63
CA ARG A 372 -9.14 11.22 -11.08
C ARG A 372 -7.66 11.11 -11.45
N VAL A 373 -6.78 11.74 -10.67
CA VAL A 373 -5.33 11.68 -10.87
C VAL A 373 -4.82 10.26 -10.68
N ILE A 374 -5.18 9.59 -9.59
CA ILE A 374 -4.78 8.21 -9.28
C ILE A 374 -5.30 7.25 -10.37
N SER A 375 -6.59 7.32 -10.69
CA SER A 375 -7.18 6.45 -11.72
C SER A 375 -6.57 6.64 -13.11
N ALA A 376 -6.09 7.85 -13.44
CA ALA A 376 -5.37 8.09 -14.69
C ALA A 376 -3.96 7.47 -14.64
N ALA A 377 -3.23 7.63 -13.55
CA ALA A 377 -1.91 7.06 -13.36
C ALA A 377 -1.94 5.52 -13.44
N ALA A 378 -2.91 4.88 -12.77
CA ALA A 378 -3.11 3.44 -12.82
C ALA A 378 -3.35 2.92 -14.25
N ARG A 379 -4.21 3.60 -15.02
CA ARG A 379 -4.47 3.24 -16.43
C ARG A 379 -3.22 3.39 -17.31
N GLU A 380 -2.42 4.43 -17.10
CA GLU A 380 -1.17 4.64 -17.82
C GLU A 380 -0.12 3.58 -17.51
N ALA A 381 -0.03 3.16 -16.25
CA ALA A 381 0.84 2.07 -15.81
C ALA A 381 0.44 0.73 -16.45
N ALA A 382 -0.84 0.39 -16.41
CA ALA A 382 -1.37 -0.83 -17.04
C ALA A 382 -1.14 -0.87 -18.57
N GLY A 383 -1.31 0.26 -19.26
CA GLY A 383 -1.03 0.39 -20.70
C GLY A 383 0.44 0.16 -21.05
N LYS A 384 1.38 0.64 -20.21
CA LYS A 384 2.82 0.42 -20.40
C LYS A 384 3.23 -1.03 -20.18
N GLN A 385 2.62 -1.75 -19.25
CA GLN A 385 2.88 -3.17 -19.01
C GLN A 385 2.41 -4.02 -20.19
N THR A 386 1.26 -3.72 -20.76
CA THR A 386 0.70 -4.45 -21.92
C THR A 386 1.59 -4.27 -23.16
N SER A 387 2.10 -3.06 -23.42
CA SER A 387 2.98 -2.80 -24.56
C SER A 387 4.34 -3.52 -24.45
N ARG A 388 4.94 -3.54 -23.24
CA ARG A 388 6.20 -4.30 -23.01
C ARG A 388 6.02 -5.81 -23.18
N ALA A 389 4.87 -6.35 -22.80
CA ALA A 389 4.57 -7.78 -22.99
C ALA A 389 4.40 -8.15 -24.48
N THR A 390 3.84 -7.26 -25.30
CA THR A 390 3.67 -7.46 -26.74
C THR A 390 5.00 -7.32 -27.49
N ASP A 391 5.86 -6.40 -27.11
CA ASP A 391 7.18 -6.21 -27.72
C ASP A 391 8.15 -7.37 -27.40
N GLY A 392 8.00 -8.03 -26.24
CA GLY A 392 8.77 -9.22 -25.86
C GLY A 392 8.40 -10.49 -26.62
N ILE A 393 7.22 -10.57 -27.23
CA ILE A 393 6.77 -11.74 -28.01
C ILE A 393 7.21 -11.64 -29.49
N GLY A 394 7.57 -10.44 -29.96
CA GLY A 394 7.96 -10.18 -31.37
C GLY A 394 9.39 -10.57 -31.74
N ALA A 395 10.24 -10.99 -30.81
CA ALA A 395 11.66 -11.29 -31.05
C ALA A 395 12.00 -12.81 -31.07
N VAL A 396 11.08 -13.65 -31.54
CA VAL A 396 11.44 -15.03 -31.95
C VAL A 396 11.89 -14.95 -33.41
N THR A 397 13.19 -14.82 -33.61
CA THR A 397 13.86 -15.00 -34.90
C THR A 397 13.49 -16.35 -35.47
N THR A 398 12.78 -16.35 -36.58
CA THR A 398 12.64 -17.51 -37.48
C THR A 398 14.01 -17.89 -37.96
N VAL A 399 14.54 -19.03 -37.46
CA VAL A 399 15.70 -19.68 -38.08
C VAL A 399 15.20 -20.35 -39.35
N ASP A 400 15.59 -19.78 -40.47
CA ASP A 400 15.31 -20.29 -41.82
C ASP A 400 16.16 -21.56 -42.02
N THR A 401 15.50 -22.73 -42.09
CA THR A 401 16.09 -24.00 -42.47
C THR A 401 15.81 -24.23 -43.94
N THR A 402 16.68 -23.74 -44.80
CA THR A 402 16.78 -24.24 -46.18
C THR A 402 18.22 -24.71 -46.47
N GLY A 403 18.26 -25.95 -46.87
CA GLY A 403 19.38 -26.85 -47.03
C GLY A 403 20.46 -26.51 -48.05
N GLY A 404 21.47 -27.31 -48.03
CA GLY A 404 22.50 -27.42 -49.07
C GLY A 404 23.69 -28.19 -48.59
N ALA A 405 23.71 -29.48 -48.93
CA ALA A 405 24.90 -30.37 -48.82
C ALA A 405 26.02 -29.90 -49.76
N ASP A 406 27.29 -29.96 -49.32
CA ASP A 406 28.34 -30.77 -49.97
C ASP A 406 29.73 -30.56 -49.33
N ALA A 407 30.26 -31.67 -48.90
CA ALA A 407 31.52 -32.35 -49.07
C ALA A 407 32.91 -31.67 -49.00
N LYS A 408 33.78 -32.39 -48.26
CA LYS A 408 35.23 -32.62 -48.40
C LYS A 408 36.21 -31.67 -47.68
N GLY A 409 36.71 -32.07 -46.52
CA GLY A 409 37.98 -32.73 -46.35
C GLY A 409 39.19 -31.82 -46.23
N LYS A 410 39.77 -31.71 -45.03
CA LYS A 410 41.17 -31.90 -44.73
C LYS A 410 41.53 -31.59 -43.28
N ALA A 411 42.02 -32.54 -42.55
CA ALA A 411 42.73 -32.35 -41.27
C ALA A 411 44.27 -32.33 -41.58
N PRO A 412 45.12 -32.22 -40.53
CA PRO A 412 45.69 -31.06 -39.89
C PRO A 412 47.18 -30.85 -40.24
N PRO A 413 47.96 -30.04 -39.55
CA PRO A 413 48.86 -30.58 -38.56
C PRO A 413 49.06 -29.79 -37.28
N ALA A 414 49.46 -30.52 -36.27
CA ALA A 414 50.00 -30.07 -35.00
C ALA A 414 51.44 -29.56 -35.14
N THR A 415 51.82 -28.59 -34.26
CA THR A 415 53.19 -28.50 -33.66
C THR A 415 53.08 -27.63 -32.41
N ASP A 416 53.33 -28.22 -31.24
CA ASP A 416 54.46 -28.00 -30.32
C ASP A 416 54.82 -26.54 -29.99
N GLY A 417 54.67 -26.15 -28.73
CA GLY A 417 55.68 -26.26 -27.71
C GLY A 417 56.30 -24.92 -27.35
N HIS A 418 56.27 -24.60 -26.13
CA HIS A 418 57.32 -24.16 -25.20
C HIS A 418 56.83 -23.14 -24.18
N ALA A 419 56.82 -23.51 -23.00
CA ALA A 419 57.40 -23.13 -21.72
C ALA A 419 58.16 -21.79 -21.66
N GLY A 420 57.95 -21.09 -20.51
CA GLY A 420 59.01 -20.24 -19.97
C GLY A 420 58.58 -18.94 -19.30
N SER A 421 58.66 -19.01 -18.01
CA SER A 421 58.89 -18.00 -16.97
C SER A 421 57.69 -17.48 -16.25
#